data_119121cd62f1f60e9a3ed7e0b6fb9939
#
_entry.id   119121cd62f1f60e9a3ed7e0b6fb9939
#
_cell.length_a   1.000
_cell.length_b   1.000
_cell.length_c   1.000
_cell.angle_alpha   90.00
_cell.angle_beta   90.00
_cell.angle_gamma   90.00
#
_symmetry.space_group_name_H-M   'P 1'
#
loop_
_entity.id
_entity.type
_entity.pdbx_description
1 polymer ?
#
loop_
_entity_poly.entity_id
_entity_poly.type
_entity_poly.pdbx_seq_one_letter_code
_entity_poly.pdbx_strand_id
1 'polypeptide(L)'
;YAPTFQAQPIALKTVGLEKQTEKVNEALVALSRSAAPGCLIAGDLTTLATFCDSWDEGNFDLLVENYRRQIRGLLEGGADLLAAETLMYPLEAEAILTAAELEGAETVMYSFTMQSDGSLFSGRDAVPVLQELEEAGACAVGFNCVAADNLTAGLVSRLRRVVKGPLICKPNA
;
A
#
# COMPACT_ATOMS: atom_id res chain seq x y z
N TYR A 1 -5.07 -8.07 8.45
CA TYR A 1 -5.12 -6.65 8.06
C TYR A 1 -6.05 -5.90 9.01
N ALA A 2 -5.61 -4.74 9.51
CA ALA A 2 -6.50 -3.81 10.17
C ALA A 2 -7.43 -3.15 9.13
N PRO A 3 -8.68 -2.80 9.45
CA PRO A 3 -9.63 -2.22 8.49
C PRO A 3 -9.35 -0.71 8.28
N THR A 4 -8.14 -0.38 7.88
CA THR A 4 -7.62 0.99 7.73
C THR A 4 -7.42 1.42 6.27
N PHE A 5 -7.86 0.62 5.32
CA PHE A 5 -7.67 0.77 3.87
C PHE A 5 -7.86 2.21 3.36
N GLN A 6 -8.97 2.87 3.69
CA GLN A 6 -9.25 4.27 3.34
C GLN A 6 -9.30 5.20 4.56
N ALA A 7 -8.31 5.08 5.47
CA ALA A 7 -8.23 5.91 6.66
C ALA A 7 -7.18 7.03 6.57
N GLN A 8 -6.85 7.49 5.34
CA GLN A 8 -6.02 8.68 5.08
C GLN A 8 -6.82 9.96 5.35
N PRO A 9 -6.16 11.10 5.67
CA PRO A 9 -6.81 12.39 5.91
C PRO A 9 -7.79 12.80 4.80
N ILE A 10 -7.37 12.68 3.53
CA ILE A 10 -8.18 13.09 2.38
C ILE A 10 -9.46 12.23 2.24
N ALA A 11 -9.37 10.94 2.53
CA ALA A 11 -10.52 10.04 2.53
C ALA A 11 -11.44 10.30 3.73
N LEU A 12 -10.88 10.44 4.93
CA LEU A 12 -11.62 10.72 6.16
C LEU A 12 -12.32 12.09 6.14
N LYS A 13 -11.85 13.02 5.33
CA LYS A 13 -12.51 14.31 5.12
C LYS A 13 -13.94 14.16 4.59
N THR A 14 -14.23 13.11 3.84
CA THR A 14 -15.58 12.85 3.30
C THR A 14 -16.61 12.59 4.40
N VAL A 15 -16.15 12.21 5.59
CA VAL A 15 -16.99 11.94 6.78
C VAL A 15 -16.65 12.86 7.96
N GLY A 16 -15.83 13.90 7.76
CA GLY A 16 -15.49 14.90 8.78
C GLY A 16 -14.53 14.42 9.87
N LEU A 17 -13.75 13.38 9.59
CA LEU A 17 -12.80 12.77 10.54
C LEU A 17 -11.33 13.05 10.21
N GLU A 18 -11.02 13.91 9.24
CA GLU A 18 -9.66 14.18 8.78
C GLU A 18 -8.71 14.70 9.89
N LYS A 19 -9.26 15.35 10.90
CA LYS A 19 -8.48 15.83 12.06
C LYS A 19 -8.18 14.74 13.09
N GLN A 20 -8.80 13.58 12.94
CA GLN A 20 -8.67 12.44 13.86
C GLN A 20 -7.98 11.26 13.20
N THR A 21 -7.31 11.47 12.08
CA THR A 21 -6.70 10.40 11.27
C THR A 21 -5.86 9.45 12.10
N GLU A 22 -4.96 9.98 12.91
CA GLU A 22 -4.06 9.18 13.75
C GLU A 22 -4.86 8.33 14.75
N LYS A 23 -5.81 8.94 15.46
CA LYS A 23 -6.65 8.25 16.45
C LYS A 23 -7.55 7.18 15.84
N VAL A 24 -8.08 7.40 14.63
CA VAL A 24 -8.90 6.41 13.92
C VAL A 24 -8.04 5.20 13.58
N ASN A 25 -6.87 5.41 13.01
CA ASN A 25 -5.97 4.32 12.65
C ASN A 25 -5.47 3.55 13.88
N GLU A 26 -5.04 4.25 14.94
CA GLU A 26 -4.67 3.68 16.24
C GLU A 26 -5.77 2.75 16.77
N ALA A 27 -7.00 3.25 16.85
CA ALA A 27 -8.13 2.50 17.38
C ALA A 27 -8.46 1.24 16.55
N LEU A 28 -8.38 1.33 15.22
CA LEU A 28 -8.65 0.20 14.32
C LEU A 28 -7.57 -0.88 14.41
N VAL A 29 -6.31 -0.52 14.56
CA VAL A 29 -5.21 -1.47 14.81
C VAL A 29 -5.38 -2.13 16.17
N ALA A 30 -5.65 -1.36 17.25
CA ALA A 30 -5.87 -1.90 18.59
C ALA A 30 -7.07 -2.86 18.63
N LEU A 31 -8.17 -2.54 17.93
CA LEU A 31 -9.32 -3.43 17.77
C LEU A 31 -8.94 -4.74 17.08
N SER A 32 -8.18 -4.65 15.99
CA SER A 32 -7.71 -5.83 15.24
C SER A 32 -6.83 -6.73 16.11
N ARG A 33 -5.94 -6.16 16.89
CA ARG A 33 -5.09 -6.90 17.83
C ARG A 33 -5.90 -7.61 18.92
N SER A 34 -6.93 -6.95 19.45
CA SER A 34 -7.80 -7.57 20.45
C SER A 34 -8.66 -8.70 19.87
N ALA A 35 -9.07 -8.58 18.60
CA ALA A 35 -9.86 -9.61 17.91
C ALA A 35 -9.03 -10.82 17.45
N ALA A 36 -7.73 -10.63 17.21
CA ALA A 36 -6.82 -11.67 16.72
C ALA A 36 -5.54 -11.77 17.59
N PRO A 37 -5.66 -12.18 18.86
CA PRO A 37 -4.51 -12.27 19.76
C PRO A 37 -3.48 -13.28 19.22
N GLY A 38 -2.20 -12.88 19.22
CA GLY A 38 -1.10 -13.71 18.72
C GLY A 38 -0.87 -13.67 17.21
N CYS A 39 -1.69 -12.93 16.45
CA CYS A 39 -1.44 -12.68 15.02
C CYS A 39 -0.62 -11.40 14.83
N LEU A 40 0.16 -11.35 13.74
CA LEU A 40 0.71 -10.09 13.25
C LEU A 40 -0.42 -9.23 12.67
N ILE A 41 -0.40 -7.94 12.98
CA ILE A 41 -1.37 -6.97 12.48
C ILE A 41 -0.70 -6.11 11.43
N ALA A 42 -1.19 -6.19 10.20
CA ALA A 42 -0.78 -5.31 9.11
C ALA A 42 -1.67 -4.05 9.10
N GLY A 43 -1.05 -2.88 9.19
CA GLY A 43 -1.70 -1.60 8.93
C GLY A 43 -1.92 -1.46 7.42
N ASP A 44 -3.16 -1.28 6.98
CA ASP A 44 -3.54 -1.33 5.58
C ASP A 44 -3.64 0.07 4.97
N LEU A 45 -2.91 0.30 3.86
CA LEU A 45 -2.89 1.53 3.09
C LEU A 45 -3.30 1.23 1.64
N THR A 46 -3.89 2.22 0.96
CA THR A 46 -4.28 2.04 -0.45
C THR A 46 -4.07 3.30 -1.29
N THR A 47 -4.37 3.18 -2.57
CA THR A 47 -4.33 4.28 -3.54
C THR A 47 -5.15 5.51 -3.10
N LEU A 48 -4.65 6.70 -3.40
CA LEU A 48 -5.36 7.97 -3.28
C LEU A 48 -5.96 8.47 -4.61
N ALA A 49 -5.85 7.68 -5.68
CA ALA A 49 -6.29 8.04 -7.02
C ALA A 49 -7.79 8.39 -7.13
N THR A 50 -8.61 7.94 -6.17
CA THR A 50 -10.04 8.30 -6.10
C THR A 50 -10.29 9.67 -5.47
N PHE A 51 -9.28 10.30 -4.88
CA PHE A 51 -9.40 11.57 -4.15
C PHE A 51 -8.53 12.69 -4.73
N CYS A 52 -7.46 12.36 -5.43
CA CYS A 52 -6.55 13.32 -6.07
C CYS A 52 -5.86 12.70 -7.28
N ASP A 53 -5.22 13.54 -8.09
CA ASP A 53 -4.42 13.10 -9.23
C ASP A 53 -3.07 12.54 -8.72
N SER A 54 -3.11 11.29 -8.22
CA SER A 54 -1.97 10.62 -7.59
C SER A 54 -0.86 10.20 -8.56
N TRP A 55 -1.02 10.51 -9.84
CA TRP A 55 0.01 10.38 -10.90
C TRP A 55 0.75 11.68 -11.20
N ASP A 56 0.28 12.82 -10.67
CA ASP A 56 0.90 14.14 -10.88
C ASP A 56 1.98 14.38 -9.82
N GLU A 57 3.22 14.54 -10.27
CA GLU A 57 4.38 14.84 -9.41
C GLU A 57 4.17 16.12 -8.58
N GLY A 58 3.37 17.09 -9.07
CA GLY A 58 2.98 18.28 -8.31
C GLY A 58 2.19 17.97 -7.02
N ASN A 59 1.62 16.76 -6.91
CA ASN A 59 0.91 16.31 -5.73
C ASN A 59 1.76 15.41 -4.80
N PHE A 60 3.06 15.23 -5.06
CA PHE A 60 3.89 14.31 -4.27
C PHE A 60 3.88 14.63 -2.78
N ASP A 61 4.08 15.90 -2.39
CA ASP A 61 4.04 16.31 -0.98
C ASP A 61 2.66 16.07 -0.33
N LEU A 62 1.58 16.23 -1.10
CA LEU A 62 0.22 15.92 -0.64
C LEU A 62 0.09 14.42 -0.36
N LEU A 63 0.59 13.57 -1.25
CA LEU A 63 0.57 12.11 -1.06
C LEU A 63 1.38 11.72 0.17
N VAL A 64 2.62 12.21 0.29
CA VAL A 64 3.49 11.95 1.44
C VAL A 64 2.80 12.34 2.75
N GLU A 65 2.23 13.54 2.85
CA GLU A 65 1.59 13.99 4.10
C GLU A 65 0.34 13.16 4.46
N ASN A 66 -0.46 12.74 3.47
CA ASN A 66 -1.60 11.87 3.71
C ASN A 66 -1.17 10.50 4.25
N TYR A 67 -0.16 9.87 3.63
CA TYR A 67 0.35 8.60 4.08
C TYR A 67 1.08 8.70 5.42
N ARG A 68 1.86 9.74 5.66
CA ARG A 68 2.54 9.97 6.95
C ARG A 68 1.58 9.95 8.13
N ARG A 69 0.50 10.71 8.04
CA ARG A 69 -0.50 10.80 9.11
C ARG A 69 -1.20 9.46 9.36
N GLN A 70 -1.49 8.72 8.30
CA GLN A 70 -2.04 7.38 8.44
C GLN A 70 -1.02 6.44 9.09
N ILE A 71 0.22 6.40 8.57
CA ILE A 71 1.31 5.54 9.07
C ILE A 71 1.58 5.80 10.55
N ARG A 72 1.63 7.07 10.97
CA ARG A 72 1.79 7.43 12.38
C ARG A 72 0.73 6.78 13.26
N GLY A 73 -0.54 6.90 12.92
CA GLY A 73 -1.62 6.29 13.69
C GLY A 73 -1.57 4.75 13.67
N LEU A 74 -1.14 4.14 12.56
CA LEU A 74 -0.94 2.69 12.47
C LEU A 74 0.16 2.21 13.41
N LEU A 75 1.30 2.92 13.47
CA LEU A 75 2.42 2.60 14.37
C LEU A 75 2.05 2.84 15.83
N GLU A 76 1.36 3.94 16.14
CA GLU A 76 0.85 4.24 17.50
C GLU A 76 -0.13 3.13 17.97
N GLY A 77 -0.93 2.58 17.07
CA GLY A 77 -1.80 1.43 17.34
C GLY A 77 -1.07 0.09 17.50
N GLY A 78 0.23 0.05 17.19
CA GLY A 78 1.08 -1.13 17.29
C GLY A 78 0.94 -2.07 16.08
N ALA A 79 0.78 -1.56 14.87
CA ALA A 79 0.90 -2.38 13.67
C ALA A 79 2.30 -2.99 13.58
N ASP A 80 2.38 -4.29 13.24
CA ASP A 80 3.64 -5.02 13.13
C ASP A 80 4.31 -4.80 11.77
N LEU A 81 3.53 -4.46 10.76
CA LEU A 81 3.98 -4.12 9.41
C LEU A 81 2.94 -3.25 8.71
N LEU A 82 3.34 -2.65 7.61
CA LEU A 82 2.44 -1.91 6.72
C LEU A 82 2.17 -2.70 5.44
N ALA A 83 0.93 -2.67 4.97
CA ALA A 83 0.50 -3.26 3.72
C ALA A 83 -0.04 -2.16 2.79
N ALA A 84 0.77 -1.71 1.84
CA ALA A 84 0.34 -0.82 0.79
C ALA A 84 -0.21 -1.65 -0.36
N GLU A 85 -1.55 -1.68 -0.51
CA GLU A 85 -2.19 -2.54 -1.49
C GLU A 85 -3.14 -1.79 -2.43
N THR A 86 -3.40 -2.39 -3.58
CA THR A 86 -4.24 -1.83 -4.64
C THR A 86 -3.71 -0.47 -5.12
N LEU A 87 -2.39 -0.27 -5.10
CA LEU A 87 -1.77 0.93 -5.66
C LEU A 87 -1.96 0.94 -7.18
N MET A 88 -2.16 2.13 -7.74
CA MET A 88 -2.40 2.32 -9.17
C MET A 88 -1.20 2.94 -9.88
N TYR A 89 -0.47 3.80 -9.19
CA TYR A 89 0.62 4.59 -9.75
C TYR A 89 1.92 4.40 -8.95
N PRO A 90 3.09 4.30 -9.61
CA PRO A 90 4.38 4.21 -8.93
C PRO A 90 4.64 5.36 -7.95
N LEU A 91 4.19 6.59 -8.28
CA LEU A 91 4.35 7.76 -7.44
C LEU A 91 3.72 7.58 -6.03
N GLU A 92 2.64 6.81 -5.93
CA GLU A 92 2.03 6.48 -4.63
C GLU A 92 2.95 5.59 -3.78
N ALA A 93 3.62 4.61 -4.41
CA ALA A 93 4.56 3.75 -3.71
C ALA A 93 5.81 4.53 -3.23
N GLU A 94 6.31 5.46 -4.06
CA GLU A 94 7.41 6.37 -3.70
C GLU A 94 7.02 7.28 -2.54
N ALA A 95 5.79 7.82 -2.55
CA ALA A 95 5.28 8.64 -1.47
C ALA A 95 5.09 7.84 -0.15
N ILE A 96 4.63 6.59 -0.24
CA ILE A 96 4.52 5.70 0.93
C ILE A 96 5.92 5.35 1.47
N LEU A 97 6.89 5.07 0.60
CA LEU A 97 8.27 4.81 1.00
C LEU A 97 8.84 6.01 1.78
N THR A 98 8.72 7.21 1.22
CA THR A 98 9.15 8.44 1.88
C THR A 98 8.43 8.67 3.21
N ALA A 99 7.12 8.45 3.25
CA ALA A 99 6.32 8.60 4.46
C ALA A 99 6.70 7.56 5.53
N ALA A 100 6.98 6.32 5.14
CA ALA A 100 7.41 5.25 6.03
C ALA A 100 8.78 5.56 6.65
N GLU A 101 9.75 6.02 5.84
CA GLU A 101 11.06 6.48 6.33
C GLU A 101 10.93 7.61 7.36
N LEU A 102 10.11 8.62 7.06
CA LEU A 102 9.91 9.78 7.95
C LEU A 102 9.23 9.40 9.28
N GLU A 103 8.39 8.39 9.31
CA GLU A 103 7.70 7.91 10.52
C GLU A 103 8.41 6.70 11.18
N GLY A 104 9.51 6.21 10.61
CA GLY A 104 10.31 5.11 11.16
C GLY A 104 9.68 3.72 11.00
N ALA A 105 8.84 3.52 9.97
CA ALA A 105 8.29 2.22 9.64
C ALA A 105 9.30 1.38 8.83
N GLU A 106 9.76 0.27 9.38
CA GLU A 106 10.83 -0.55 8.78
C GLU A 106 10.31 -1.67 7.87
N THR A 107 9.05 -2.07 8.04
CA THR A 107 8.49 -3.25 7.36
C THR A 107 7.27 -2.86 6.53
N VAL A 108 7.46 -2.69 5.23
CA VAL A 108 6.40 -2.32 4.28
C VAL A 108 6.35 -3.32 3.14
N MET A 109 5.17 -3.82 2.81
CA MET A 109 4.91 -4.60 1.61
C MET A 109 4.07 -3.79 0.63
N TYR A 110 4.31 -4.00 -0.68
CA TYR A 110 3.66 -3.25 -1.75
C TYR A 110 2.98 -4.18 -2.74
N SER A 111 1.74 -3.88 -3.10
CA SER A 111 1.05 -4.54 -4.20
C SER A 111 0.23 -3.58 -5.04
N PHE A 112 0.26 -3.79 -6.35
CA PHE A 112 -0.44 -2.97 -7.33
C PHE A 112 -1.65 -3.71 -7.89
N THR A 113 -2.71 -2.95 -8.19
CA THR A 113 -3.66 -3.36 -9.22
C THR A 113 -3.13 -2.91 -10.58
N MET A 114 -3.55 -3.57 -11.65
CA MET A 114 -3.03 -3.30 -12.98
C MET A 114 -4.08 -3.50 -14.06
N GLN A 115 -3.79 -3.01 -15.24
CA GLN A 115 -4.62 -3.16 -16.42
C GLN A 115 -4.57 -4.61 -16.95
N SER A 116 -5.50 -4.95 -17.83
CA SER A 116 -5.65 -6.29 -18.38
C SER A 116 -4.45 -6.78 -19.21
N ASP A 117 -3.57 -5.88 -19.64
CA ASP A 117 -2.32 -6.20 -20.35
C ASP A 117 -1.11 -6.37 -19.41
N GLY A 118 -1.30 -6.19 -18.10
CA GLY A 118 -0.24 -6.30 -17.09
C GLY A 118 0.55 -5.01 -16.86
N SER A 119 0.16 -3.89 -17.50
CA SER A 119 0.72 -2.58 -17.22
C SER A 119 0.06 -1.93 -16.01
N LEU A 120 0.78 -1.05 -15.33
CA LEU A 120 0.23 -0.15 -14.32
C LEU A 120 -0.60 0.95 -15.00
N PHE A 121 -1.43 1.66 -14.24
CA PHE A 121 -2.25 2.76 -14.77
C PHE A 121 -1.42 3.94 -15.28
N SER A 122 -0.13 4.01 -14.91
CA SER A 122 0.86 4.93 -15.50
C SER A 122 1.34 4.52 -16.89
N GLY A 123 0.97 3.32 -17.39
CA GLY A 123 1.50 2.72 -18.60
C GLY A 123 2.86 2.02 -18.44
N ARG A 124 3.49 2.10 -17.26
CA ARG A 124 4.75 1.36 -16.99
C ARG A 124 4.49 -0.14 -16.85
N ASP A 125 5.44 -0.98 -17.27
CA ASP A 125 5.45 -2.40 -16.92
C ASP A 125 5.59 -2.56 -15.38
N ALA A 126 4.75 -3.40 -14.78
CA ALA A 126 4.77 -3.62 -13.33
C ALA A 126 6.05 -4.30 -12.84
N VAL A 127 6.70 -5.13 -13.66
CA VAL A 127 7.86 -5.94 -13.23
C VAL A 127 9.05 -5.09 -12.80
N PRO A 128 9.54 -4.10 -13.59
CA PRO A 128 10.61 -3.22 -13.16
C PRO A 128 10.25 -2.41 -11.91
N VAL A 129 9.02 -1.90 -11.81
CA VAL A 129 8.59 -1.10 -10.64
C VAL A 129 8.62 -1.92 -9.36
N LEU A 130 8.17 -3.17 -9.41
CA LEU A 130 8.18 -4.06 -8.25
C LEU A 130 9.60 -4.48 -7.87
N GLN A 131 10.52 -4.62 -8.84
CA GLN A 131 11.93 -4.85 -8.58
C GLN A 131 12.58 -3.63 -7.91
N GLU A 132 12.31 -2.41 -8.41
CA GLU A 132 12.79 -1.16 -7.83
C GLU A 132 12.36 -1.03 -6.36
N LEU A 133 11.11 -1.40 -6.03
CA LEU A 133 10.61 -1.39 -4.65
C LEU A 133 11.28 -2.44 -3.76
N GLU A 134 11.56 -3.64 -4.28
CA GLU A 134 12.33 -4.64 -3.53
C GLU A 134 13.74 -4.13 -3.22
N GLU A 135 14.41 -3.53 -4.23
CA GLU A 135 15.74 -2.94 -4.08
C GLU A 135 15.75 -1.76 -3.08
N ALA A 136 14.63 -1.03 -2.98
CA ALA A 136 14.41 0.03 -1.99
C ALA A 136 14.08 -0.50 -0.57
N GLY A 137 14.00 -1.81 -0.38
CA GLY A 137 13.82 -2.43 0.94
C GLY A 137 12.41 -2.92 1.27
N ALA A 138 11.50 -2.99 0.27
CA ALA A 138 10.19 -3.60 0.50
C ALA A 138 10.33 -5.04 1.01
N CYS A 139 9.63 -5.40 2.08
CA CYS A 139 9.69 -6.76 2.65
C CYS A 139 8.96 -7.81 1.79
N ALA A 140 8.04 -7.38 0.94
CA ALA A 140 7.36 -8.18 -0.07
C ALA A 140 6.79 -7.27 -1.16
N VAL A 141 6.72 -7.76 -2.40
CA VAL A 141 6.15 -7.03 -3.53
C VAL A 141 5.22 -7.92 -4.35
N GLY A 142 4.28 -7.32 -5.08
CA GLY A 142 3.39 -8.10 -5.93
C GLY A 142 2.17 -7.34 -6.43
N PHE A 143 1.07 -8.07 -6.57
CA PHE A 143 -0.17 -7.52 -7.12
C PHE A 143 -1.42 -8.10 -6.46
N ASN A 144 -2.50 -7.34 -6.52
CA ASN A 144 -3.82 -7.71 -6.00
C ASN A 144 -4.93 -7.05 -6.83
N CYS A 145 -6.17 -7.44 -6.60
CA CYS A 145 -7.33 -6.92 -7.31
C CYS A 145 -7.23 -7.01 -8.84
N VAL A 146 -6.65 -8.07 -9.35
CA VAL A 146 -6.54 -8.41 -10.78
C VAL A 146 -7.28 -9.70 -11.09
N ALA A 147 -7.67 -9.93 -12.36
CA ALA A 147 -8.33 -11.17 -12.75
C ALA A 147 -7.39 -12.38 -12.58
N ALA A 148 -7.93 -13.50 -12.10
CA ALA A 148 -7.22 -14.76 -12.01
C ALA A 148 -7.25 -15.48 -13.38
N ASP A 149 -6.32 -15.14 -14.26
CA ASP A 149 -6.22 -15.65 -15.62
C ASP A 149 -4.79 -16.01 -16.04
N ASN A 150 -4.59 -16.31 -17.32
CA ASN A 150 -3.28 -16.65 -17.87
C ASN A 150 -2.28 -15.50 -17.78
N LEU A 151 -2.73 -14.24 -17.84
CA LEU A 151 -1.88 -13.06 -17.67
C LEU A 151 -1.28 -13.03 -16.27
N THR A 152 -2.14 -13.26 -15.25
CA THR A 152 -1.71 -13.33 -13.84
C THR A 152 -0.64 -14.40 -13.63
N ALA A 153 -0.82 -15.60 -14.21
CA ALA A 153 0.16 -16.69 -14.13
C ALA A 153 1.47 -16.33 -14.84
N GLY A 154 1.39 -15.68 -16.01
CA GLY A 154 2.54 -15.18 -16.76
C GLY A 154 3.32 -14.12 -15.97
N LEU A 155 2.63 -13.20 -15.31
CA LEU A 155 3.21 -12.15 -14.51
C LEU A 155 3.95 -12.71 -13.29
N VAL A 156 3.36 -13.67 -12.56
CA VAL A 156 4.05 -14.36 -11.45
C VAL A 156 5.36 -14.96 -11.92
N SER A 157 5.36 -15.61 -13.10
CA SER A 157 6.56 -16.23 -13.68
C SER A 157 7.62 -15.19 -14.05
N ARG A 158 7.22 -14.02 -14.55
CA ARG A 158 8.12 -12.90 -14.85
C ARG A 158 8.72 -12.32 -13.58
N LEU A 159 7.88 -12.01 -12.59
CA LEU A 159 8.31 -11.47 -11.28
C LEU A 159 9.28 -12.42 -10.59
N ARG A 160 9.02 -13.72 -10.56
CA ARG A 160 9.89 -14.68 -9.88
C ARG A 160 11.30 -14.78 -10.45
N ARG A 161 11.53 -14.27 -11.68
CA ARG A 161 12.87 -14.22 -12.28
C ARG A 161 13.73 -13.06 -11.79
N VAL A 162 13.11 -11.98 -11.33
CA VAL A 162 13.81 -10.73 -10.94
C VAL A 162 13.68 -10.40 -9.45
N VAL A 163 12.55 -10.68 -8.85
CA VAL A 163 12.30 -10.48 -7.41
C VAL A 163 12.83 -11.68 -6.63
N LYS A 164 13.67 -11.44 -5.63
CA LYS A 164 14.29 -12.49 -4.79
C LYS A 164 13.48 -12.78 -3.53
N GLY A 165 12.87 -11.76 -2.97
CA GLY A 165 12.07 -11.80 -1.75
C GLY A 165 10.67 -12.42 -1.92
N PRO A 166 9.80 -12.28 -0.93
CA PRO A 166 8.43 -12.76 -0.97
C PRO A 166 7.61 -12.06 -2.06
N LEU A 167 6.79 -12.86 -2.79
CA LEU A 167 5.82 -12.34 -3.75
C LEU A 167 4.40 -12.39 -3.19
N ILE A 168 3.66 -11.31 -3.40
CA ILE A 168 2.23 -11.20 -3.10
C ILE A 168 1.45 -11.44 -4.39
N CYS A 169 0.49 -12.35 -4.34
CA CYS A 169 -0.43 -12.61 -5.44
C CYS A 169 -1.83 -12.83 -4.86
N LYS A 170 -2.69 -11.82 -4.93
CA LYS A 170 -4.07 -11.84 -4.41
C LYS A 170 -5.05 -11.47 -5.53
N PRO A 171 -5.26 -12.35 -6.55
CA PRO A 171 -6.22 -12.09 -7.60
C PRO A 171 -7.66 -12.17 -7.08
N ASN A 172 -8.57 -11.54 -7.81
CA ASN A 172 -10.01 -11.70 -7.59
C ASN A 172 -10.44 -13.13 -8.00
N ALA A 173 -11.43 -13.67 -7.27
CA ALA A 173 -12.04 -14.95 -7.57
C ALA A 173 -13.04 -14.84 -8.74
#